data_59ed9a399c0816c42adfae2987193cd6
#
_entry.id   59ed9a399c0816c42adfae2987193cd6
#
_cell.length_a   1.000
_cell.length_b   1.000
_cell.length_c   1.000
_cell.angle_alpha   90.00
_cell.angle_beta   90.00
_cell.angle_gamma   90.00
#
_symmetry.space_group_name_H-M   'P 1'
#
loop_
_entity.id
_entity.type
_entity.pdbx_description
1 polymer ?
#
loop_
_entity_poly.entity_id
_entity_poly.type
_entity_poly.pdbx_seq_one_letter_code
_entity_poly.pdbx_strand_id
1 'polypeptide(L)'
;MPNKLSGGQQQRVAIARALAMEPKALLFDEPTSALDPELVGDVLAVMKTLANEGMTMIVVTHEMGFARDVSDRVIFMADGHIIEEGTPDQIFTCPKEDRTKAFLSRFIA
;
A
#
# COMPACT_ATOMS: atom_id res chain seq x y z
N MET A 1 5.72 -7.99 29.14
CA MET A 1 5.60 -7.86 28.61
C MET A 1 5.64 -7.22 27.90
N PRO A 2 6.20 -6.99 28.01
CA PRO A 2 6.28 -6.04 27.25
C PRO A 2 5.72 -6.12 26.05
N ASN A 3 5.47 -6.51 25.85
CA ASN A 3 4.84 -6.65 24.88
C ASN A 3 3.77 -5.79 24.59
N LYS A 4 3.78 -4.63 24.88
CA LYS A 4 2.76 -3.63 24.71
C LYS A 4 3.09 -2.66 23.61
N LEU A 5 3.61 -3.16 22.53
CA LEU A 5 3.83 -2.35 21.34
C LEU A 5 2.49 -1.97 20.72
N SER A 6 2.35 -0.74 20.23
CA SER A 6 1.19 -0.34 19.44
C SER A 6 1.14 -1.11 18.14
N GLY A 7 0.00 -1.11 17.45
CA GLY A 7 -0.13 -1.75 16.15
C GLY A 7 0.89 -1.24 15.15
N GLY A 8 1.13 0.09 15.14
CA GLY A 8 2.12 0.68 14.25
C GLY A 8 3.53 0.24 14.58
N GLN A 9 3.87 0.18 15.88
CA GLN A 9 5.19 -0.30 16.30
C GLN A 9 5.38 -1.77 15.94
N GLN A 10 4.36 -2.59 16.14
CA GLN A 10 4.42 -4.00 15.77
C GLN A 10 4.64 -4.16 14.26
N GLN A 11 3.98 -3.33 13.46
CA GLN A 11 4.13 -3.38 12.02
C GLN A 11 5.54 -2.98 11.61
N ARG A 12 6.10 -1.93 12.23
CA ARG A 12 7.47 -1.51 11.92
C ARG A 12 8.49 -2.57 12.32
N VAL A 13 8.26 -3.26 13.43
CA VAL A 13 9.13 -4.36 13.84
C VAL A 13 9.07 -5.50 12.83
N ALA A 14 7.87 -5.83 12.35
CA ALA A 14 7.69 -6.86 11.34
C ALA A 14 8.44 -6.50 10.05
N ILE A 15 8.36 -5.24 9.63
CA ILE A 15 9.08 -4.77 8.45
C ILE A 15 10.59 -4.89 8.68
N ALA A 16 11.08 -4.48 9.84
CA ALA A 16 12.50 -4.54 10.16
C ALA A 16 13.00 -6.00 10.14
N ARG A 17 12.20 -6.92 10.66
CA ARG A 17 12.57 -8.35 10.63
C ARG A 17 12.64 -8.88 9.20
N ALA A 18 11.66 -8.48 8.36
CA ALA A 18 11.68 -8.90 6.97
C ALA A 18 12.92 -8.36 6.25
N LEU A 19 13.28 -7.10 6.51
CA LEU A 19 14.45 -6.49 5.90
C LEU A 19 15.76 -7.14 6.34
N ALA A 20 15.81 -7.61 7.58
CA ALA A 20 17.01 -8.27 8.10
C ALA A 20 17.36 -9.54 7.33
N MET A 21 16.41 -10.10 6.61
CA MET A 21 16.64 -11.28 5.76
C MET A 21 17.14 -10.90 4.36
N GLU A 22 17.31 -9.61 4.09
CA GLU A 22 17.79 -9.10 2.81
C GLU A 22 16.98 -9.62 1.62
N PRO A 23 15.66 -9.41 1.61
CA PRO A 23 14.80 -9.94 0.56
C PRO A 23 14.99 -9.18 -0.74
N LYS A 24 14.69 -9.83 -1.86
CA LYS A 24 14.68 -9.18 -3.17
C LYS A 24 13.38 -8.42 -3.40
N ALA A 25 12.31 -8.81 -2.72
CA ALA A 25 11.01 -8.17 -2.83
C ALA A 25 10.23 -8.34 -1.53
N LEU A 26 9.35 -7.39 -1.24
CA LEU A 26 8.48 -7.43 -0.07
C LEU A 26 7.02 -7.44 -0.52
N LEU A 27 6.20 -8.20 0.18
CA LEU A 27 4.76 -8.21 -0.02
C LEU A 27 4.09 -7.61 1.22
N PHE A 28 3.27 -6.58 1.01
CA PHE A 28 2.46 -5.97 2.06
C PHE A 28 0.99 -6.22 1.73
N ASP A 29 0.29 -6.89 2.63
CA ASP A 29 -1.13 -7.18 2.44
C ASP A 29 -1.94 -6.35 3.43
N GLU A 30 -2.47 -5.24 2.95
CA GLU A 30 -3.26 -4.28 3.74
C GLU A 30 -2.58 -3.91 5.06
N PRO A 31 -1.35 -3.38 5.02
CA PRO A 31 -0.55 -3.20 6.23
C PRO A 31 -1.13 -2.22 7.24
N THR A 32 -2.08 -1.39 6.84
CA THR A 32 -2.68 -0.39 7.73
C THR A 32 -4.13 -0.68 8.10
N SER A 33 -4.71 -1.78 7.62
CA SER A 33 -6.15 -2.03 7.76
C SER A 33 -6.61 -2.20 9.20
N ALA A 34 -5.74 -2.69 10.08
CA ALA A 34 -6.09 -2.93 11.47
C ALA A 34 -5.53 -1.88 12.43
N LEU A 35 -4.98 -0.79 11.90
CA LEU A 35 -4.34 0.23 12.71
C LEU A 35 -5.27 1.41 12.99
N ASP A 36 -5.07 2.07 14.13
CA ASP A 36 -5.70 3.35 14.40
C ASP A 36 -5.25 4.37 13.36
N PRO A 37 -6.14 5.29 12.96
CA PRO A 37 -5.79 6.28 11.92
C PRO A 37 -4.51 7.07 12.22
N GLU A 38 -4.23 7.35 13.49
CA GLU A 38 -3.03 8.12 13.85
C GLU A 38 -1.73 7.33 13.67
N LEU A 39 -1.81 6.00 13.57
CA LEU A 39 -0.64 5.14 13.35
C LEU A 39 -0.41 4.84 11.86
N VAL A 40 -1.42 5.02 11.04
CA VAL A 40 -1.35 4.71 9.61
C VAL A 40 -0.24 5.50 8.93
N GLY A 41 -0.15 6.79 9.24
CA GLY A 41 0.86 7.66 8.63
C GLY A 41 2.29 7.20 8.89
N ASP A 42 2.56 6.70 10.10
CA ASP A 42 3.90 6.23 10.44
C ASP A 42 4.30 5.00 9.62
N VAL A 43 3.38 4.07 9.46
CA VAL A 43 3.65 2.85 8.68
C VAL A 43 3.83 3.19 7.20
N LEU A 44 2.96 4.05 6.66
CA LEU A 44 3.07 4.45 5.26
C LEU A 44 4.37 5.21 5.00
N ALA A 45 4.83 6.02 5.97
CA ALA A 45 6.10 6.73 5.83
C ALA A 45 7.28 5.77 5.72
N VAL A 46 7.29 4.70 6.51
CA VAL A 46 8.33 3.68 6.43
C VAL A 46 8.31 3.02 5.06
N MET A 47 7.13 2.66 4.58
CA MET A 47 6.99 2.01 3.27
C MET A 47 7.43 2.94 2.14
N LYS A 48 7.11 4.23 2.25
CA LYS A 48 7.53 5.22 1.27
C LYS A 48 9.06 5.35 1.22
N THR A 49 9.69 5.33 2.38
CA THR A 49 11.15 5.37 2.46
C THR A 49 11.76 4.18 1.75
N LEU A 50 11.21 2.98 1.97
CA LEU A 50 11.70 1.77 1.30
C LEU A 50 11.54 1.86 -0.21
N ALA A 51 10.40 2.39 -0.68
CA ALA A 51 10.18 2.57 -2.11
C ALA A 51 11.20 3.53 -2.71
N ASN A 52 11.49 4.63 -2.01
CA ASN A 52 12.46 5.61 -2.48
C ASN A 52 13.88 5.04 -2.52
N GLU A 53 14.17 4.03 -1.72
CA GLU A 53 15.45 3.35 -1.72
C GLU A 53 15.56 2.27 -2.78
N GLY A 54 14.52 2.09 -3.59
CA GLY A 54 14.55 1.13 -4.68
C GLY A 54 14.10 -0.27 -4.35
N MET A 55 13.53 -0.47 -3.16
CA MET A 55 13.01 -1.79 -2.79
C MET A 55 11.84 -2.18 -3.67
N THR A 56 11.88 -3.39 -4.22
CA THR A 56 10.75 -3.92 -4.97
C THR A 56 9.66 -4.35 -4.00
N MET A 57 8.46 -3.81 -4.17
CA MET A 57 7.36 -4.08 -3.27
C MET A 57 6.07 -4.32 -4.03
N ILE A 58 5.27 -5.27 -3.51
CA ILE A 58 3.88 -5.45 -3.95
C ILE A 58 3.03 -5.08 -2.74
N VAL A 59 2.15 -4.11 -2.91
CA VAL A 59 1.34 -3.58 -1.81
C VAL A 59 -0.14 -3.70 -2.16
N VAL A 60 -0.88 -4.44 -1.33
CA VAL A 60 -2.33 -4.52 -1.43
C VAL A 60 -2.87 -3.52 -0.41
N THR A 61 -3.59 -2.51 -0.86
CA THR A 61 -4.00 -1.43 0.04
C THR A 61 -5.23 -0.70 -0.46
N HIS A 62 -5.96 -0.09 0.48
CA HIS A 62 -7.02 0.87 0.20
C HIS A 62 -6.56 2.31 0.43
N GLU A 63 -5.28 2.51 0.75
CA GLU A 63 -4.70 3.85 0.94
C GLU A 63 -4.38 4.45 -0.43
N MET A 64 -5.35 5.11 -1.01
CA MET A 64 -5.26 5.59 -2.40
C MET A 64 -4.24 6.70 -2.58
N GLY A 65 -4.10 7.59 -1.60
CA GLY A 65 -3.07 8.63 -1.67
C GLY A 65 -1.66 8.03 -1.70
N PHE A 66 -1.42 7.04 -0.85
CA PHE A 66 -0.13 6.34 -0.84
C PHE A 66 0.11 5.64 -2.18
N ALA A 67 -0.90 4.92 -2.66
CA ALA A 67 -0.77 4.19 -3.93
C ALA A 67 -0.42 5.14 -5.08
N ARG A 68 -1.10 6.30 -5.14
CA ARG A 68 -0.84 7.27 -6.20
C ARG A 68 0.56 7.86 -6.11
N ASP A 69 1.01 8.19 -4.89
CA ASP A 69 2.27 8.90 -4.72
C ASP A 69 3.50 8.01 -4.86
N VAL A 70 3.37 6.73 -4.55
CA VAL A 70 4.52 5.86 -4.36
C VAL A 70 4.65 4.79 -5.43
N SER A 71 3.54 4.36 -6.02
CA SER A 71 3.55 3.24 -6.97
C SER A 71 4.15 3.62 -8.31
N ASP A 72 4.83 2.65 -8.92
CA ASP A 72 5.23 2.74 -10.33
C ASP A 72 4.14 2.15 -11.22
N ARG A 73 3.37 1.21 -10.66
CA ARG A 73 2.31 0.53 -11.39
C ARG A 73 1.16 0.23 -10.45
N VAL A 74 -0.05 0.42 -10.93
CA VAL A 74 -1.26 0.19 -10.13
C VAL A 74 -2.13 -0.84 -10.83
N ILE A 75 -2.62 -1.79 -10.04
CA ILE A 75 -3.49 -2.86 -10.54
C ILE A 75 -4.78 -2.81 -9.71
N PHE A 76 -5.90 -2.61 -10.39
CA PHE A 76 -7.20 -2.68 -9.73
C PHE A 76 -7.77 -4.07 -9.93
N MET A 77 -8.11 -4.74 -8.83
CA MET A 77 -8.67 -6.09 -8.85
C MET A 77 -10.05 -6.11 -8.22
N ALA A 78 -10.92 -6.95 -8.75
CA ALA A 78 -12.23 -7.18 -8.19
C ALA A 78 -12.69 -8.58 -8.58
N ASP A 79 -13.41 -9.24 -7.67
CA ASP A 79 -13.98 -10.57 -7.90
C ASP A 79 -12.95 -11.59 -8.40
N GLY A 80 -11.72 -11.48 -7.90
CA GLY A 80 -10.65 -12.41 -8.26
C GLY A 80 -10.03 -12.16 -9.63
N HIS A 81 -10.37 -11.04 -10.26
CA HIS A 81 -9.85 -10.71 -11.59
C HIS A 81 -9.16 -9.36 -11.61
N ILE A 82 -8.18 -9.21 -12.50
CA ILE A 82 -7.60 -7.93 -12.80
C ILE A 82 -8.57 -7.17 -13.70
N ILE A 83 -9.05 -6.04 -13.24
CA ILE A 83 -9.99 -5.21 -13.97
C ILE A 83 -9.24 -4.21 -14.84
N GLU A 84 -8.23 -3.56 -14.27
CA GLU A 84 -7.48 -2.54 -14.98
C GLU A 84 -6.09 -2.40 -14.39
N GLU A 85 -5.13 -2.05 -15.24
CA GLU A 85 -3.73 -1.95 -14.83
C GLU A 85 -3.08 -0.81 -15.61
N GLY A 86 -2.21 -0.06 -14.95
CA GLY A 86 -1.51 1.05 -15.61
C GLY A 86 -0.64 1.82 -14.65
N THR A 87 -0.15 2.97 -15.12
CA THR A 87 0.59 3.89 -14.25
C THR A 87 -0.37 4.54 -13.27
N PRO A 88 0.14 5.13 -12.16
CA PRO A 88 -0.73 5.85 -11.23
C PRO A 88 -1.56 6.92 -11.93
N ASP A 89 -0.97 7.69 -12.84
CA ASP A 89 -1.72 8.71 -13.56
C ASP A 89 -2.86 8.12 -14.38
N GLN A 90 -2.62 7.01 -15.06
CA GLN A 90 -3.65 6.38 -15.88
C GLN A 90 -4.81 5.89 -15.03
N ILE A 91 -4.52 5.26 -13.89
CA ILE A 91 -5.56 4.68 -13.06
C ILE A 91 -6.31 5.73 -12.26
N PHE A 92 -5.60 6.70 -11.67
CA PHE A 92 -6.23 7.66 -10.77
C PHE A 92 -6.79 8.88 -11.48
N THR A 93 -6.25 9.24 -12.62
CA THR A 93 -6.69 10.43 -13.35
C THR A 93 -7.60 10.09 -14.52
N CYS A 94 -7.30 9.01 -15.24
CA CYS A 94 -8.03 8.64 -16.47
C CYS A 94 -8.36 7.16 -16.49
N PRO A 95 -9.09 6.63 -15.49
CA PRO A 95 -9.44 5.20 -15.52
C PRO A 95 -10.35 4.90 -16.70
N LYS A 96 -10.18 3.74 -17.29
CA LYS A 96 -10.94 3.33 -18.48
C LYS A 96 -12.16 2.50 -18.13
N GLU A 97 -12.04 1.65 -17.11
CA GLU A 97 -13.11 0.73 -16.74
C GLU A 97 -14.11 1.37 -15.79
N ASP A 98 -15.38 1.13 -16.03
CA ASP A 98 -16.43 1.70 -15.17
C ASP A 98 -16.29 1.24 -13.72
N ARG A 99 -15.88 0.00 -13.50
CA ARG A 99 -15.68 -0.49 -12.12
C ARG A 99 -14.56 0.25 -11.41
N THR A 100 -13.49 0.57 -12.13
CA THR A 100 -12.40 1.37 -11.58
C THR A 100 -12.89 2.76 -11.20
N LYS A 101 -13.65 3.39 -12.09
CA LYS A 101 -14.22 4.72 -11.83
C LYS A 101 -15.13 4.71 -10.61
N ALA A 102 -15.99 3.71 -10.51
CA ALA A 102 -16.92 3.59 -9.39
C ALA A 102 -16.18 3.38 -8.07
N PHE A 103 -15.15 2.54 -8.08
CA PHE A 103 -14.34 2.29 -6.89
C PHE A 103 -13.64 3.58 -6.43
N LEU A 104 -12.97 4.25 -7.35
CA LEU A 104 -12.19 5.44 -7.02
C LEU A 104 -13.07 6.59 -6.54
N SER A 105 -14.29 6.69 -7.04
CA SER A 105 -15.20 7.75 -6.61
C SER A 105 -15.51 7.71 -5.11
N ARG A 106 -15.36 6.55 -4.47
CA ARG A 106 -15.58 6.40 -3.03
C ARG A 106 -14.42 6.93 -2.21
N PHE A 107 -13.22 6.97 -2.80
CA PHE A 107 -11.99 7.31 -2.08
C PHE A 107 -11.41 8.66 -2.49
N ILE A 108 -11.76 9.14 -3.69
CA ILE A 108 -11.17 10.35 -4.27
C ILE A 108 -12.29 11.29 -4.74
N ALA A 109 -13.33 11.37 -4.00
CA ALA A 109 -14.48 12.20 -4.38
C ALA A 109 -14.13 13.69 -4.38
#